data_68966025ee07a129a85f3a7d26f2c5c0
#
_entry.id   68966025ee07a129a85f3a7d26f2c5c0
#
_cell.length_a   1.000
_cell.length_b   1.000
_cell.length_c   1.000
_cell.angle_alpha   90.00
_cell.angle_beta   90.00
_cell.angle_gamma   90.00
#
_symmetry.space_group_name_H-M   'P 1'
#
loop_
_entity.id
_entity.type
_entity.pdbx_description
1 polymer ?
#
loop_
_entity_poly.entity_id
_entity_poly.type
_entity_poly.pdbx_seq_one_letter_code
_entity_poly.pdbx_strand_id
1 'polypeptide(L)'
;CFGVSREIRFELNCRKHNETAKILTWDPTPLSQLTVDSANSGGYRIEHTNKAYDKESGKILKFYAINDSKKCYQLDRPENPHDEIEVETINLKTIAEQHGRDVDVIKLDIEGRWHEMLTEILDLGLAPKIVLAECEMYIGDHDAQFLKLDSIVERYQKIGFTVFTNRKTNGECVELCFLKYNEATL
;
A
#
# COMPACT_ATOMS: atom_id res chain seq x y z
N CYS A 1 -6.47 0.87 -0.56
CA CYS A 1 -5.45 0.67 0.48
C CYS A 1 -4.80 -0.68 0.31
N PHE A 2 -3.50 -0.74 0.44
CA PHE A 2 -2.70 -1.95 0.37
C PHE A 2 -1.95 -2.13 1.70
N GLY A 3 -1.90 -3.37 2.24
CA GLY A 3 -1.34 -3.64 3.54
C GLY A 3 -2.25 -3.14 4.67
N VAL A 4 -3.14 -3.99 5.10
CA VAL A 4 -4.12 -3.69 6.16
C VAL A 4 -3.75 -4.40 7.46
N SER A 5 -3.34 -5.66 7.36
CA SER A 5 -3.03 -6.51 8.50
C SER A 5 -4.13 -6.40 9.60
N ARG A 6 -3.75 -6.01 10.81
CA ARG A 6 -4.67 -5.76 11.94
C ARG A 6 -4.98 -4.28 12.17
N GLU A 7 -4.35 -3.37 11.41
CA GLU A 7 -4.46 -1.93 11.63
C GLU A 7 -5.29 -1.29 10.51
N ILE A 8 -6.55 -1.02 10.83
CA ILE A 8 -7.57 -0.52 9.90
C ILE A 8 -8.08 0.87 10.27
N ARG A 9 -7.43 1.55 11.23
CA ARG A 9 -7.89 2.87 11.71
C ARG A 9 -7.94 3.93 10.63
N PHE A 10 -7.04 3.87 9.66
CA PHE A 10 -7.05 4.79 8.54
C PHE A 10 -8.36 4.65 7.73
N GLU A 11 -8.71 3.45 7.33
CA GLU A 11 -9.90 3.11 6.55
C GLU A 11 -11.18 3.47 7.31
N LEU A 12 -11.22 3.18 8.62
CA LEU A 12 -12.35 3.53 9.48
C LEU A 12 -12.50 5.05 9.60
N ASN A 13 -11.41 5.80 9.72
CA ASN A 13 -11.45 7.25 9.76
C ASN A 13 -11.89 7.86 8.42
N CYS A 14 -11.43 7.32 7.28
CA CYS A 14 -11.94 7.73 5.98
C CYS A 14 -13.47 7.59 5.91
N ARG A 15 -14.02 6.47 6.39
CA ARG A 15 -15.47 6.23 6.42
C ARG A 15 -16.20 7.17 7.38
N LYS A 16 -15.62 7.49 8.54
CA LYS A 16 -16.21 8.44 9.49
C LYS A 16 -16.31 9.86 8.93
N HIS A 17 -15.31 10.27 8.15
CA HIS A 17 -15.27 11.60 7.54
C HIS A 17 -16.09 11.70 6.24
N ASN A 18 -16.28 10.58 5.56
CA ASN A 18 -17.11 10.49 4.37
C ASN A 18 -17.84 9.15 4.33
N GLU A 19 -19.11 9.16 4.73
CA GLU A 19 -19.97 7.98 4.80
C GLU A 19 -20.22 7.31 3.44
N THR A 20 -20.06 8.05 2.35
CA THR A 20 -20.23 7.55 0.98
C THR A 20 -18.93 7.07 0.34
N ALA A 21 -17.78 7.24 0.99
CA ALA A 21 -16.51 6.83 0.43
C ALA A 21 -16.51 5.34 0.09
N LYS A 22 -16.15 4.97 -1.13
CA LYS A 22 -15.86 3.59 -1.50
C LYS A 22 -14.46 3.24 -0.99
N ILE A 23 -14.35 2.22 -0.15
CA ILE A 23 -13.09 1.79 0.44
C ILE A 23 -12.78 0.38 -0.06
N LEU A 24 -11.66 0.28 -0.77
CA LEU A 24 -11.13 -0.98 -1.31
C LEU A 24 -9.81 -1.29 -0.62
N THR A 25 -9.64 -2.54 -0.22
CA THR A 25 -8.40 -3.00 0.44
C THR A 25 -7.88 -4.27 -0.20
N TRP A 26 -6.55 -4.36 -0.30
CA TRP A 26 -5.83 -5.54 -0.78
C TRP A 26 -4.77 -5.93 0.24
N ASP A 27 -4.88 -7.13 0.75
CA ASP A 27 -3.92 -7.71 1.68
C ASP A 27 -4.17 -9.23 1.74
N PRO A 28 -3.17 -10.06 1.42
CA PRO A 28 -3.35 -11.50 1.35
C PRO A 28 -3.28 -12.19 2.70
N THR A 29 -2.95 -11.45 3.78
CA THR A 29 -2.73 -12.06 5.09
C THR A 29 -4.05 -12.52 5.72
N PRO A 30 -4.07 -13.69 6.39
CA PRO A 30 -5.31 -14.18 7.02
C PRO A 30 -5.86 -13.22 8.09
N LEU A 31 -4.99 -12.45 8.74
CA LEU A 31 -5.39 -11.50 9.77
C LEU A 31 -6.14 -10.29 9.20
N SER A 32 -5.79 -9.85 7.98
CA SER A 32 -6.46 -8.73 7.32
C SER A 32 -7.92 -9.03 7.03
N GLN A 33 -8.24 -10.25 6.57
CA GLN A 33 -9.61 -10.68 6.36
C GLN A 33 -10.43 -10.62 7.65
N LEU A 34 -9.90 -11.18 8.75
CA LEU A 34 -10.57 -11.14 10.05
C LEU A 34 -10.81 -9.71 10.55
N THR A 35 -9.83 -8.83 10.32
CA THR A 35 -9.92 -7.41 10.71
C THR A 35 -11.03 -6.70 9.93
N VAL A 36 -11.09 -6.91 8.61
CA VAL A 36 -12.13 -6.30 7.76
C VAL A 36 -13.52 -6.88 8.07
N ASP A 37 -13.63 -8.18 8.27
CA ASP A 37 -14.91 -8.83 8.63
C ASP A 37 -15.45 -8.28 9.96
N SER A 38 -14.56 -8.09 10.94
CA SER A 38 -14.93 -7.46 12.23
C SER A 38 -15.44 -6.04 12.03
N ALA A 39 -14.74 -5.22 11.23
CA ALA A 39 -15.17 -3.87 10.93
C ALA A 39 -16.53 -3.84 10.21
N ASN A 40 -16.71 -4.69 9.21
CA ASN A 40 -17.95 -4.79 8.45
C ASN A 40 -19.14 -5.26 9.32
N SER A 41 -18.89 -6.14 10.29
CA SER A 41 -19.89 -6.51 11.29
C SER A 41 -20.29 -5.34 12.19
N GLY A 42 -19.39 -4.35 12.38
CA GLY A 42 -19.65 -3.08 13.03
C GLY A 42 -20.32 -2.01 12.15
N GLY A 43 -20.71 -2.36 10.92
CA GLY A 43 -21.42 -1.47 9.99
C GLY A 43 -20.53 -0.70 9.00
N TYR A 44 -19.22 -0.92 9.02
CA TYR A 44 -18.32 -0.35 8.00
C TYR A 44 -18.44 -1.16 6.70
N ARG A 45 -18.42 -0.48 5.56
CA ARG A 45 -18.57 -1.10 4.24
C ARG A 45 -17.21 -1.05 3.53
N ILE A 46 -16.36 -2.02 3.82
CA ILE A 46 -15.02 -2.15 3.24
C ILE A 46 -15.02 -3.38 2.34
N GLU A 47 -14.70 -3.18 1.06
CA GLU A 47 -14.48 -4.28 0.11
C GLU A 47 -13.03 -4.76 0.27
N HIS A 48 -12.84 -6.04 0.59
CA HIS A 48 -11.52 -6.64 0.80
C HIS A 48 -11.22 -7.71 -0.24
N THR A 49 -9.96 -7.75 -0.66
CA THR A 49 -9.46 -8.74 -1.62
C THR A 49 -8.16 -9.33 -1.10
N ASN A 50 -8.15 -10.66 -0.92
CA ASN A 50 -6.99 -11.43 -0.45
C ASN A 50 -5.98 -11.63 -1.58
N LYS A 51 -5.37 -10.55 -2.07
CA LYS A 51 -4.33 -10.57 -3.11
C LYS A 51 -3.19 -9.65 -2.73
N ALA A 52 -1.97 -10.06 -3.09
CA ALA A 52 -0.78 -9.24 -2.94
C ALA A 52 -0.58 -8.35 -4.18
N TYR A 53 0.03 -7.18 -3.98
CA TYR A 53 0.49 -6.40 -5.10
C TYR A 53 1.71 -7.03 -5.76
N ASP A 54 1.69 -7.14 -7.09
CA ASP A 54 2.85 -7.41 -7.96
C ASP A 54 2.61 -6.75 -9.32
N LYS A 55 3.66 -6.52 -10.10
CA LYS A 55 3.55 -5.96 -11.47
C LYS A 55 2.72 -6.82 -12.42
N GLU A 56 2.60 -8.10 -12.15
CA GLU A 56 1.83 -9.04 -12.95
C GLU A 56 0.70 -9.62 -12.11
N SER A 57 -0.53 -9.51 -12.61
CA SER A 57 -1.70 -10.13 -11.98
C SER A 57 -1.76 -11.64 -12.26
N GLY A 58 -2.32 -12.40 -11.31
CA GLY A 58 -2.63 -13.82 -11.46
C GLY A 58 -1.44 -14.76 -11.22
N LYS A 59 -0.29 -14.26 -10.79
CA LYS A 59 0.78 -15.11 -10.29
C LYS A 59 0.44 -15.65 -8.91
N ILE A 60 1.00 -16.81 -8.58
CA ILE A 60 1.01 -17.33 -7.21
C ILE A 60 2.40 -17.11 -6.62
N LEU A 61 2.45 -16.36 -5.55
CA LEU A 61 3.67 -16.09 -4.79
C LEU A 61 3.59 -16.73 -3.40
N LYS A 62 4.74 -17.02 -2.83
CA LYS A 62 4.85 -17.48 -1.44
C LYS A 62 5.23 -16.33 -0.54
N PHE A 63 4.48 -16.17 0.52
CA PHE A 63 4.76 -15.20 1.57
C PHE A 63 5.06 -15.94 2.86
N TYR A 64 6.01 -15.39 3.62
CA TYR A 64 6.56 -16.03 4.81
C TYR A 64 6.31 -15.17 6.04
N ALA A 65 5.78 -15.76 7.10
CA ALA A 65 5.63 -15.07 8.37
C ALA A 65 7.00 -14.77 8.98
N ILE A 66 7.21 -13.52 9.38
CA ILE A 66 8.48 -13.05 9.96
C ILE A 66 8.63 -13.54 11.40
N ASN A 67 7.51 -13.79 12.09
CA ASN A 67 7.50 -14.19 13.50
C ASN A 67 6.30 -15.07 13.84
N ASP A 68 6.32 -15.68 15.05
CA ASP A 68 5.26 -16.56 15.54
C ASP A 68 3.88 -15.89 15.62
N SER A 69 3.82 -14.57 15.66
CA SER A 69 2.55 -13.85 15.74
C SER A 69 1.74 -13.88 14.46
N LYS A 70 2.34 -14.28 13.34
CA LYS A 70 1.73 -14.31 11.99
C LYS A 70 1.07 -12.98 11.59
N LYS A 71 1.65 -11.86 12.02
CA LYS A 71 1.11 -10.52 11.82
C LYS A 71 1.70 -9.82 10.61
N CYS A 72 2.95 -10.15 10.30
CA CYS A 72 3.67 -9.62 9.15
C CYS A 72 4.14 -10.77 8.28
N TYR A 73 3.91 -10.67 7.00
CA TYR A 73 4.37 -11.57 5.98
C TYR A 73 5.20 -10.81 4.96
N GLN A 74 6.28 -11.42 4.50
CA GLN A 74 7.17 -10.86 3.49
C GLN A 74 7.36 -11.84 2.33
N LEU A 75 7.78 -11.31 1.18
CA LEU A 75 8.07 -12.10 -0.01
C LEU A 75 9.39 -12.86 0.13
N ASP A 76 10.40 -12.21 0.72
CA ASP A 76 11.71 -12.84 0.91
C ASP A 76 11.67 -13.87 2.03
N ARG A 77 12.11 -15.09 1.72
CA ARG A 77 12.10 -16.18 2.69
C ARG A 77 13.14 -15.95 3.78
N PRO A 78 12.75 -15.80 5.07
CA PRO A 78 13.71 -15.77 6.18
C PRO A 78 14.38 -17.15 6.37
N GLU A 79 15.50 -17.17 7.10
CA GLU A 79 16.22 -18.44 7.39
C GLU A 79 15.32 -19.48 8.08
N ASN A 80 14.46 -19.02 9.00
CA ASN A 80 13.54 -19.85 9.77
C ASN A 80 12.11 -19.28 9.67
N PRO A 81 11.36 -19.55 8.59
CA PRO A 81 10.01 -19.05 8.45
C PRO A 81 9.07 -19.74 9.45
N HIS A 82 8.25 -18.96 10.15
CA HIS A 82 7.27 -19.47 11.11
C HIS A 82 6.00 -20.02 10.44
N ASP A 83 5.68 -19.51 9.25
CA ASP A 83 4.54 -19.95 8.45
C ASP A 83 4.74 -19.55 6.99
N GLU A 84 4.05 -20.20 6.08
CA GLU A 84 4.08 -19.95 4.64
C GLU A 84 2.65 -19.92 4.11
N ILE A 85 2.32 -18.93 3.28
CA ILE A 85 1.05 -18.86 2.57
C ILE A 85 1.29 -18.65 1.08
N GLU A 86 0.44 -19.25 0.25
CA GLU A 86 0.40 -18.97 -1.18
C GLU A 86 -0.64 -17.87 -1.44
N VAL A 87 -0.26 -16.84 -2.19
CA VAL A 87 -1.09 -15.69 -2.48
C VAL A 87 -1.15 -15.42 -3.97
N GLU A 88 -2.33 -15.11 -4.47
CA GLU A 88 -2.51 -14.62 -5.83
C GLU A 88 -2.16 -13.13 -5.89
N THR A 89 -1.56 -12.71 -7.00
CA THR A 89 -1.17 -11.32 -7.21
C THR A 89 -2.18 -10.52 -8.02
N ILE A 90 -2.13 -9.19 -7.82
CA ILE A 90 -2.89 -8.21 -8.61
C ILE A 90 -2.03 -6.96 -8.81
N ASN A 91 -2.08 -6.35 -10.00
CA ASN A 91 -1.44 -5.08 -10.29
C ASN A 91 -2.44 -3.91 -10.34
N LEU A 92 -1.93 -2.69 -10.31
CA LEU A 92 -2.78 -1.49 -10.34
C LEU A 92 -3.55 -1.35 -11.66
N LYS A 93 -3.00 -1.81 -12.76
CA LYS A 93 -3.70 -1.80 -14.07
C LYS A 93 -4.99 -2.61 -13.99
N THR A 94 -4.94 -3.85 -13.49
CA THR A 94 -6.11 -4.71 -13.33
C THR A 94 -7.13 -4.08 -12.36
N ILE A 95 -6.66 -3.49 -11.26
CA ILE A 95 -7.54 -2.79 -10.31
C ILE A 95 -8.24 -1.60 -10.97
N ALA A 96 -7.50 -0.80 -11.74
CA ALA A 96 -8.06 0.34 -12.45
C ALA A 96 -9.07 -0.07 -13.54
N GLU A 97 -8.87 -1.22 -14.19
CA GLU A 97 -9.82 -1.79 -15.14
C GLU A 97 -11.11 -2.28 -14.45
N GLN A 98 -11.02 -2.83 -13.25
CA GLN A 98 -12.16 -3.36 -12.48
C GLN A 98 -12.97 -2.28 -11.75
N HIS A 99 -12.30 -1.28 -11.20
CA HIS A 99 -12.90 -0.30 -10.29
C HIS A 99 -12.91 1.13 -10.82
N GLY A 100 -12.30 1.36 -11.99
CA GLY A 100 -12.13 2.70 -12.57
C GLY A 100 -10.80 3.33 -12.16
N ARG A 101 -10.46 4.42 -12.85
CA ARG A 101 -9.19 5.15 -12.67
C ARG A 101 -9.31 6.36 -11.74
N ASP A 102 -10.55 6.72 -11.38
CA ASP A 102 -10.82 7.87 -10.51
C ASP A 102 -10.69 7.43 -9.05
N VAL A 103 -9.57 7.78 -8.46
CA VAL A 103 -9.20 7.43 -7.09
C VAL A 103 -8.71 8.67 -6.35
N ASP A 104 -9.32 8.98 -5.20
CA ASP A 104 -8.92 10.14 -4.40
C ASP A 104 -7.67 9.87 -3.56
N VAL A 105 -7.58 8.70 -2.95
CA VAL A 105 -6.51 8.35 -2.00
C VAL A 105 -5.98 6.95 -2.27
N ILE A 106 -4.66 6.82 -2.38
CA ILE A 106 -3.97 5.54 -2.37
C ILE A 106 -3.10 5.47 -1.11
N LYS A 107 -3.30 4.44 -0.28
CA LYS A 107 -2.39 4.10 0.83
C LYS A 107 -1.68 2.81 0.48
N LEU A 108 -0.38 2.80 0.68
CA LEU A 108 0.44 1.59 0.54
C LEU A 108 1.37 1.42 1.73
N ASP A 109 1.37 0.21 2.24
CA ASP A 109 2.17 -0.29 3.35
C ASP A 109 2.41 -1.78 3.05
N ILE A 110 3.31 -2.01 2.07
CA ILE A 110 3.55 -3.31 1.45
C ILE A 110 5.04 -3.60 1.45
N GLU A 111 5.43 -4.60 2.17
CA GLU A 111 6.81 -4.99 2.41
C GLU A 111 7.63 -5.12 1.10
N GLY A 112 8.57 -4.16 0.90
CA GLY A 112 9.57 -4.18 -0.17
C GLY A 112 9.11 -3.82 -1.59
N ARG A 113 7.81 -3.60 -1.83
CA ARG A 113 7.26 -3.32 -3.17
C ARG A 113 6.80 -1.89 -3.39
N TRP A 114 7.04 -0.99 -2.44
CA TRP A 114 6.59 0.39 -2.48
C TRP A 114 7.07 1.14 -3.73
N HIS A 115 8.32 0.95 -4.13
CA HIS A 115 8.91 1.65 -5.28
C HIS A 115 8.29 1.22 -6.61
N GLU A 116 7.93 -0.05 -6.73
CA GLU A 116 7.26 -0.59 -7.92
C GLU A 116 5.85 -0.03 -8.05
N MET A 117 5.09 -0.02 -6.95
CA MET A 117 3.73 0.50 -6.96
C MET A 117 3.69 2.02 -7.17
N LEU A 118 4.55 2.80 -6.51
CA LEU A 118 4.64 4.24 -6.74
C LEU A 118 5.00 4.56 -8.19
N THR A 119 5.88 3.76 -8.81
CA THR A 119 6.22 3.89 -10.22
C THR A 119 5.03 3.55 -11.11
N GLU A 120 4.30 2.47 -10.84
CA GLU A 120 3.14 2.06 -11.64
C GLU A 120 1.99 3.08 -11.58
N ILE A 121 1.77 3.74 -10.42
CA ILE A 121 0.81 4.86 -10.32
C ILE A 121 1.12 5.94 -11.36
N LEU A 122 2.40 6.34 -11.47
CA LEU A 122 2.85 7.35 -12.44
C LEU A 122 2.72 6.86 -13.89
N ASP A 123 3.19 5.65 -14.16
CA ASP A 123 3.24 5.08 -15.51
C ASP A 123 1.83 4.83 -16.07
N LEU A 124 0.87 4.48 -15.23
CA LEU A 124 -0.53 4.38 -15.60
C LEU A 124 -1.22 5.76 -15.72
N GLY A 125 -0.58 6.85 -15.30
CA GLY A 125 -1.19 8.17 -15.25
C GLY A 125 -2.38 8.25 -14.30
N LEU A 126 -2.38 7.46 -13.22
CA LEU A 126 -3.34 7.63 -12.14
C LEU A 126 -3.05 8.96 -11.44
N ALA A 127 -4.12 9.70 -11.12
CA ALA A 127 -3.99 11.05 -10.55
C ALA A 127 -4.71 11.19 -9.20
N PRO A 128 -4.37 10.37 -8.20
CA PRO A 128 -4.95 10.52 -6.88
C PRO A 128 -4.64 11.89 -6.30
N LYS A 129 -5.51 12.40 -5.43
CA LYS A 129 -5.25 13.64 -4.68
C LYS A 129 -4.19 13.43 -3.62
N ILE A 130 -4.17 12.22 -3.03
CA ILE A 130 -3.25 11.86 -1.95
C ILE A 130 -2.68 10.46 -2.21
N VAL A 131 -1.35 10.32 -2.07
CA VAL A 131 -0.71 9.02 -1.94
C VAL A 131 0.04 8.98 -0.61
N LEU A 132 -0.26 7.98 0.20
CA LEU A 132 0.43 7.69 1.47
C LEU A 132 1.24 6.42 1.28
N ALA A 133 2.52 6.47 1.59
CA ALA A 133 3.42 5.34 1.44
C ALA A 133 4.30 5.14 2.67
N GLU A 134 4.36 3.91 3.17
CA GLU A 134 5.46 3.45 4.02
C GLU A 134 6.51 2.78 3.12
N CYS A 135 7.75 3.25 3.23
CA CYS A 135 8.86 2.82 2.40
C CYS A 135 9.93 2.19 3.29
N GLU A 136 10.11 0.88 3.18
CA GLU A 136 11.08 0.13 3.95
C GLU A 136 12.48 0.28 3.32
N MET A 137 13.39 0.94 4.06
CA MET A 137 14.76 1.19 3.62
C MET A 137 15.71 0.02 3.94
N TYR A 138 15.31 -0.87 4.84
CA TYR A 138 16.12 -2.01 5.30
C TYR A 138 16.10 -3.22 4.35
N ILE A 139 15.20 -3.23 3.37
CA ILE A 139 15.08 -4.34 2.42
C ILE A 139 16.08 -4.14 1.28
N GLY A 140 17.13 -4.95 1.25
CA GLY A 140 18.20 -4.88 0.26
C GLY A 140 19.28 -3.83 0.58
N ASP A 141 19.85 -3.23 -0.48
CA ASP A 141 20.88 -2.19 -0.33
C ASP A 141 20.25 -0.87 0.06
N HIS A 142 20.58 -0.37 1.26
CA HIS A 142 20.06 0.85 1.85
C HIS A 142 20.28 2.08 0.98
N ASP A 143 21.48 2.26 0.44
CA ASP A 143 21.79 3.44 -0.39
C ASP A 143 21.04 3.39 -1.72
N ALA A 144 20.90 2.20 -2.31
CA ALA A 144 20.10 2.00 -3.51
C ALA A 144 18.61 2.29 -3.27
N GLN A 145 18.07 1.99 -2.09
CA GLN A 145 16.69 2.33 -1.74
C GLN A 145 16.47 3.85 -1.65
N PHE A 146 17.41 4.60 -1.04
CA PHE A 146 17.33 6.07 -1.01
C PHE A 146 17.43 6.69 -2.40
N LEU A 147 18.28 6.19 -3.28
CA LEU A 147 18.35 6.67 -4.67
C LEU A 147 17.04 6.43 -5.44
N LYS A 148 16.39 5.28 -5.23
CA LYS A 148 15.06 5.02 -5.79
C LYS A 148 14.02 5.99 -5.24
N LEU A 149 14.05 6.23 -3.92
CA LEU A 149 13.13 7.14 -3.25
C LEU A 149 13.25 8.55 -3.82
N ASP A 150 14.46 9.09 -3.90
CA ASP A 150 14.72 10.43 -4.44
C ASP A 150 14.23 10.57 -5.88
N SER A 151 14.51 9.56 -6.72
CA SER A 151 14.03 9.54 -8.11
C SER A 151 12.50 9.55 -8.21
N ILE A 152 11.81 8.80 -7.36
CA ILE A 152 10.34 8.76 -7.32
C ILE A 152 9.79 10.10 -6.84
N VAL A 153 10.34 10.67 -5.76
CA VAL A 153 9.94 11.97 -5.23
C VAL A 153 10.04 13.05 -6.31
N GLU A 154 11.16 13.11 -7.04
CA GLU A 154 11.33 14.05 -8.15
C GLU A 154 10.27 13.88 -9.25
N ARG A 155 9.92 12.64 -9.61
CA ARG A 155 8.89 12.36 -10.63
C ARG A 155 7.52 12.87 -10.18
N TYR A 156 7.13 12.63 -8.91
CA TYR A 156 5.87 13.14 -8.36
C TYR A 156 5.84 14.67 -8.30
N GLN A 157 6.93 15.30 -7.88
CA GLN A 157 7.05 16.76 -7.85
C GLN A 157 6.92 17.38 -9.26
N LYS A 158 7.52 16.77 -10.29
CA LYS A 158 7.42 17.24 -11.69
C LYS A 158 5.99 17.24 -12.22
N ILE A 159 5.09 16.44 -11.68
CA ILE A 159 3.68 16.40 -12.08
C ILE A 159 2.74 17.11 -11.07
N GLY A 160 3.31 17.94 -10.20
CA GLY A 160 2.60 18.88 -9.33
C GLY A 160 2.20 18.35 -7.97
N PHE A 161 2.83 17.28 -7.47
CA PHE A 161 2.67 16.87 -6.07
C PHE A 161 3.63 17.61 -5.15
N THR A 162 3.12 18.03 -3.99
CA THR A 162 3.96 18.39 -2.84
C THR A 162 4.21 17.13 -2.03
N VAL A 163 5.47 16.92 -1.62
CA VAL A 163 5.89 15.73 -0.89
C VAL A 163 6.27 16.09 0.53
N PHE A 164 5.63 15.42 1.48
CA PHE A 164 5.96 15.50 2.90
C PHE A 164 6.60 14.17 3.31
N THR A 165 7.65 14.24 4.09
CA THR A 165 8.39 13.07 4.56
C THR A 165 8.42 13.04 6.08
N ASN A 166 8.24 11.87 6.66
CA ASN A 166 8.50 11.59 8.06
C ASN A 166 9.47 10.41 8.14
N ARG A 167 10.69 10.66 8.59
CA ARG A 167 11.69 9.61 8.80
C ARG A 167 11.54 9.07 10.21
N LYS A 168 11.27 7.78 10.34
CA LYS A 168 11.32 7.11 11.66
C LYS A 168 12.75 7.20 12.20
N THR A 169 12.89 7.37 13.49
CA THR A 169 14.15 7.68 14.18
C THR A 169 15.27 6.66 13.98
N ASN A 170 14.95 5.44 13.61
CA ASN A 170 15.92 4.38 13.33
C ASN A 170 16.39 4.29 11.86
N GLY A 171 15.81 5.10 10.96
CA GLY A 171 16.17 5.11 9.54
C GLY A 171 15.67 3.91 8.74
N GLU A 172 14.94 2.97 9.35
CA GLU A 172 14.48 1.74 8.69
C GLU A 172 13.28 1.98 7.77
N CYS A 173 12.42 2.96 8.10
CA CYS A 173 11.26 3.30 7.29
C CYS A 173 11.18 4.80 7.04
N VAL A 174 10.68 5.16 5.87
CA VAL A 174 10.31 6.54 5.51
C VAL A 174 8.82 6.56 5.20
N GLU A 175 8.07 7.37 5.92
CA GLU A 175 6.67 7.65 5.60
C GLU A 175 6.59 8.84 4.65
N LEU A 176 5.86 8.70 3.56
CA LEU A 176 5.65 9.72 2.55
C LEU A 176 4.17 10.06 2.42
N CYS A 177 3.91 11.36 2.25
CA CYS A 177 2.63 11.85 1.79
C CYS A 177 2.86 12.70 0.55
N PHE A 178 2.35 12.25 -0.57
CA PHE A 178 2.27 13.02 -1.81
C PHE A 178 0.88 13.64 -1.88
N LEU A 179 0.82 14.97 -1.92
CA LEU A 179 -0.41 15.74 -1.94
C LEU A 179 -0.48 16.58 -3.22
N LYS A 180 -1.53 16.39 -4.01
CA LYS A 180 -1.79 17.19 -5.20
C LYS A 180 -2.79 18.30 -4.86
N TYR A 181 -2.31 19.55 -4.86
CA TYR A 181 -3.19 20.70 -4.72
C TYR A 181 -3.89 20.99 -6.05
N ASN A 182 -5.21 21.07 -6.02
CA ASN A 182 -5.94 21.70 -7.11
C ASN A 182 -5.94 23.21 -6.86
N GLU A 183 -5.28 23.99 -7.70
CA GLU A 183 -5.27 25.47 -7.61
C GLU A 183 -6.67 26.11 -7.68
N ALA A 184 -7.71 25.35 -8.02
CA ALA A 184 -9.09 25.81 -8.12
C ALA A 184 -9.85 25.90 -6.77
N THR A 185 -9.20 25.66 -5.64
CA THR A 185 -9.84 25.61 -4.31
C THR A 185 -9.29 26.64 -3.30
N LEU A 186 -8.56 27.65 -3.79
CA LEU A 186 -8.13 28.82 -3.01
C LEU A 186 -8.98 30.07 -3.35
#